data_1019608f42f21f235ae4a15a18691a31
#
_entry.id   1019608f42f21f235ae4a15a18691a31
#
_cell.length_a   1.000
_cell.length_b   1.000
_cell.length_c   1.000
_cell.angle_alpha   90.00
_cell.angle_beta   90.00
_cell.angle_gamma   90.00
#
_symmetry.space_group_name_H-M   'P 1'
#
loop_
_entity.id
_entity.type
_entity.pdbx_description
1 polymer ?
#
loop_
_entity_poly.entity_id
_entity_poly.type
_entity_poly.pdbx_seq_one_letter_code
_entity_poly.pdbx_strand_id
1 'polypeptide(L)'
;MNENDFLIRTGAPLTVSSLQWFPLLMRDYELFLNAKSIFSLRLSSLPPSYASLDFLNALFRMDSDFSSFGKPTEFLNTVLSFFSAALRTPKENILNSLCWKNSENGLILEGFSFNDVFLSSFVLSSKIRPILAKQNGIILPNESDNAEIMESYSQKLKSNKDQNRLDFNIDDLIASVAFQSHVRESEIISHWTIREFEARRNAIERDKNHKIYAAAELSGFVKFKNGNPAPSWCFDLRDDRFGTVSASEITSKLDGNQNQS
;
A
#
# COMPACT_ATOMS: atom_id res chain seq x y z
N MET A 1 2.27 21.79 -2.60
CA MET A 1 2.51 20.37 -3.00
C MET A 1 4.01 20.20 -3.09
N ASN A 2 4.58 19.25 -2.37
CA ASN A 2 6.03 19.02 -2.38
C ASN A 2 6.42 18.43 -3.76
N GLU A 3 7.61 18.75 -4.27
CA GLU A 3 8.14 18.25 -5.56
C GLU A 3 8.08 16.71 -5.63
N ASN A 4 8.44 16.03 -4.56
CA ASN A 4 8.32 14.56 -4.47
C ASN A 4 6.88 14.07 -4.61
N ASP A 5 5.88 14.80 -4.13
CA ASP A 5 4.48 14.42 -4.26
C ASP A 5 4.00 14.53 -5.71
N PHE A 6 4.53 15.50 -6.46
CA PHE A 6 4.26 15.62 -7.88
C PHE A 6 4.88 14.45 -8.66
N LEU A 7 6.16 14.13 -8.42
CA LEU A 7 6.85 13.02 -9.07
C LEU A 7 6.17 11.68 -8.78
N ILE A 8 5.73 11.47 -7.53
CA ILE A 8 4.97 10.27 -7.16
C ILE A 8 3.66 10.15 -7.95
N ARG A 9 2.94 11.26 -8.15
CA ARG A 9 1.67 11.26 -8.89
C ARG A 9 1.85 11.02 -10.39
N THR A 10 2.95 11.49 -10.95
CA THR A 10 3.27 11.34 -12.39
C THR A 10 3.94 9.99 -12.71
N GLY A 11 4.18 9.15 -11.71
CA GLY A 11 4.89 7.87 -11.91
C GLY A 11 6.36 8.04 -12.25
N ALA A 12 6.93 9.23 -12.00
CA ALA A 12 8.33 9.51 -12.27
C ALA A 12 9.24 8.83 -11.22
N PRO A 13 10.49 8.49 -11.60
CA PRO A 13 11.45 7.95 -10.65
C PRO A 13 11.84 9.01 -9.61
N LEU A 14 12.14 8.56 -8.40
CA LEU A 14 12.64 9.39 -7.32
C LEU A 14 14.11 9.10 -7.07
N THR A 15 14.93 10.15 -6.97
CA THR A 15 16.32 10.02 -6.59
C THR A 15 16.45 10.12 -5.08
N VAL A 16 16.88 9.03 -4.44
CA VAL A 16 17.11 8.98 -2.99
C VAL A 16 18.44 8.30 -2.74
N SER A 17 19.29 8.92 -1.92
CA SER A 17 20.63 8.42 -1.61
C SER A 17 21.45 8.11 -2.88
N SER A 18 21.41 9.00 -3.86
CA SER A 18 22.10 8.90 -5.16
C SER A 18 21.65 7.75 -6.07
N LEU A 19 20.60 7.00 -5.71
CA LEU A 19 19.99 5.98 -6.54
C LEU A 19 18.62 6.42 -7.05
N GLN A 20 18.29 6.02 -8.28
CA GLN A 20 16.96 6.22 -8.86
C GLN A 20 16.05 5.05 -8.51
N TRP A 21 14.92 5.35 -7.90
CA TRP A 21 13.89 4.39 -7.53
C TRP A 21 12.66 4.61 -8.40
N PHE A 22 12.29 3.59 -9.14
CA PHE A 22 11.16 3.60 -10.08
C PHE A 22 9.92 2.99 -9.42
N PRO A 23 8.73 3.49 -9.75
CA PRO A 23 7.50 2.78 -9.39
C PRO A 23 7.43 1.44 -10.14
N LEU A 24 6.80 0.45 -9.54
CA LEU A 24 6.56 -0.85 -10.16
C LEU A 24 5.55 -0.70 -11.31
N LEU A 25 5.76 -1.46 -12.36
CA LEU A 25 4.86 -1.57 -13.50
C LEU A 25 3.84 -2.69 -13.28
N MET A 26 2.76 -2.69 -14.06
CA MET A 26 1.71 -3.71 -13.97
C MET A 26 2.23 -5.12 -14.23
N ARG A 27 3.29 -5.30 -15.01
CA ARG A 27 3.96 -6.61 -15.17
C ARG A 27 4.52 -7.19 -13.87
N ASP A 28 4.76 -6.34 -12.87
CA ASP A 28 5.29 -6.72 -11.56
C ASP A 28 4.16 -6.83 -10.49
N TYR A 29 2.89 -6.93 -10.93
CA TYR A 29 1.73 -6.84 -10.05
C TYR A 29 1.66 -7.97 -9.03
N GLU A 30 2.03 -9.19 -9.39
CA GLU A 30 2.08 -10.32 -8.46
C GLU A 30 3.13 -10.07 -7.35
N LEU A 31 4.32 -9.61 -7.73
CA LEU A 31 5.35 -9.21 -6.77
C LEU A 31 4.83 -8.10 -5.84
N PHE A 32 4.13 -7.11 -6.39
CA PHE A 32 3.51 -6.05 -5.62
C PHE A 32 2.51 -6.58 -4.59
N LEU A 33 1.62 -7.50 -4.96
CA LEU A 33 0.64 -8.07 -4.05
C LEU A 33 1.31 -8.79 -2.88
N ASN A 34 2.33 -9.60 -3.16
CA ASN A 34 3.09 -10.32 -2.16
C ASN A 34 3.85 -9.36 -1.23
N ALA A 35 4.51 -8.35 -1.80
CA ALA A 35 5.26 -7.37 -1.03
C ALA A 35 4.35 -6.43 -0.21
N LYS A 36 3.18 -6.07 -0.72
CA LYS A 36 2.24 -5.16 -0.07
C LYS A 36 1.89 -5.58 1.34
N SER A 37 1.60 -6.86 1.55
CA SER A 37 1.29 -7.40 2.88
C SER A 37 2.48 -7.29 3.83
N ILE A 38 3.70 -7.55 3.33
CA ILE A 38 4.94 -7.48 4.10
C ILE A 38 5.28 -6.02 4.43
N PHE A 39 5.19 -5.10 3.46
CA PHE A 39 5.40 -3.66 3.70
C PHE A 39 4.43 -3.10 4.73
N SER A 40 3.20 -3.64 4.79
CA SER A 40 2.18 -3.23 5.75
C SER A 40 2.32 -3.90 7.12
N LEU A 41 3.38 -4.68 7.34
CA LEU A 41 3.66 -5.30 8.64
C LEU A 41 4.00 -4.20 9.67
N ARG A 42 3.29 -4.24 10.80
CA ARG A 42 3.51 -3.32 11.92
C ARG A 42 4.52 -3.93 12.88
N LEU A 43 5.71 -3.32 12.98
CA LEU A 43 6.78 -3.84 13.84
C LEU A 43 6.44 -3.73 15.32
N SER A 44 5.77 -2.66 15.74
CA SER A 44 5.37 -2.45 17.14
C SER A 44 4.37 -3.49 17.67
N SER A 45 3.66 -4.21 16.79
CA SER A 45 2.76 -5.31 17.17
C SER A 45 3.45 -6.67 17.30
N LEU A 46 4.73 -6.76 16.92
CA LEU A 46 5.51 -7.97 17.00
C LEU A 46 6.13 -8.17 18.40
N PRO A 47 6.54 -9.39 18.75
CA PRO A 47 7.33 -9.63 19.96
C PRO A 47 8.55 -8.72 20.04
N PRO A 48 8.99 -8.32 21.24
CA PRO A 48 10.13 -7.40 21.42
C PRO A 48 11.42 -7.80 20.71
N SER A 49 11.62 -9.10 20.51
CA SER A 49 12.77 -9.67 19.76
C SER A 49 12.82 -9.22 18.29
N TYR A 50 11.69 -8.85 17.70
CA TYR A 50 11.59 -8.32 16.33
C TYR A 50 11.36 -6.81 16.33
N ALA A 51 10.52 -6.30 17.23
CA ALA A 51 10.17 -4.88 17.29
C ALA A 51 11.35 -3.95 17.55
N SER A 52 12.41 -4.46 18.20
CA SER A 52 13.65 -3.71 18.46
C SER A 52 14.59 -3.63 17.26
N LEU A 53 14.32 -4.38 16.19
CA LEU A 53 15.12 -4.42 14.97
C LEU A 53 14.59 -3.41 13.93
N ASP A 54 15.45 -3.01 12.99
CA ASP A 54 14.94 -2.37 11.78
C ASP A 54 14.13 -3.35 10.93
N PHE A 55 13.33 -2.82 10.01
CA PHE A 55 12.37 -3.62 9.25
C PHE A 55 13.00 -4.81 8.51
N LEU A 56 14.14 -4.62 7.84
CA LEU A 56 14.78 -5.70 7.08
C LEU A 56 15.39 -6.77 7.98
N ASN A 57 15.99 -6.37 9.09
CA ASN A 57 16.51 -7.32 10.08
C ASN A 57 15.40 -8.07 10.81
N ALA A 58 14.26 -7.42 11.06
CA ALA A 58 13.09 -8.10 11.61
C ALA A 58 12.57 -9.19 10.65
N LEU A 59 12.46 -8.89 9.34
CA LEU A 59 12.07 -9.88 8.34
C LEU A 59 13.06 -11.04 8.25
N PHE A 60 14.36 -10.75 8.22
CA PHE A 60 15.40 -11.77 8.21
C PHE A 60 15.31 -12.72 9.44
N ARG A 61 15.11 -12.13 10.61
CA ARG A 61 14.95 -12.92 11.85
C ARG A 61 13.69 -13.77 11.82
N MET A 62 12.56 -13.20 11.34
CA MET A 62 11.32 -13.95 11.18
C MET A 62 11.50 -15.12 10.20
N ASP A 63 12.12 -14.92 9.04
CA ASP A 63 12.39 -15.98 8.07
C ASP A 63 13.24 -17.10 8.68
N SER A 64 14.25 -16.76 9.47
CA SER A 64 15.10 -17.71 10.18
C SER A 64 14.30 -18.53 11.23
N ASP A 65 13.51 -17.84 12.04
CA ASP A 65 12.75 -18.47 13.13
C ASP A 65 11.62 -19.38 12.55
N PHE A 66 10.87 -18.91 11.53
CA PHE A 66 9.85 -19.73 10.88
C PHE A 66 10.43 -20.94 10.14
N SER A 67 11.60 -20.79 9.53
CA SER A 67 12.31 -21.91 8.89
C SER A 67 12.69 -22.97 9.91
N SER A 68 13.12 -22.59 11.11
CA SER A 68 13.45 -23.52 12.19
C SER A 68 12.25 -24.32 12.69
N PHE A 69 11.01 -23.81 12.53
CA PHE A 69 9.75 -24.49 12.82
C PHE A 69 9.18 -25.28 11.64
N GLY A 70 9.97 -25.48 10.57
CA GLY A 70 9.53 -26.21 9.38
C GLY A 70 8.49 -25.46 8.52
N LYS A 71 8.38 -24.14 8.68
CA LYS A 71 7.52 -23.24 7.89
C LYS A 71 8.38 -22.18 7.22
N PRO A 72 9.13 -22.53 6.16
CA PRO A 72 9.97 -21.54 5.49
C PRO A 72 9.13 -20.38 4.97
N THR A 73 9.57 -19.16 5.26
CA THR A 73 8.99 -17.93 4.73
C THR A 73 10.05 -17.20 3.93
N GLU A 74 9.63 -16.32 3.04
CA GLU A 74 10.51 -15.57 2.15
C GLU A 74 10.26 -14.06 2.25
N PHE A 75 10.01 -13.55 3.44
CA PHE A 75 9.66 -12.14 3.65
C PHE A 75 10.77 -11.21 3.18
N LEU A 76 11.99 -11.43 3.64
CA LEU A 76 13.15 -10.64 3.21
C LEU A 76 13.38 -10.77 1.71
N ASN A 77 13.34 -11.98 1.18
CA ASN A 77 13.55 -12.25 -0.24
C ASN A 77 12.51 -11.53 -1.13
N THR A 78 11.25 -11.47 -0.70
CA THR A 78 10.18 -10.75 -1.38
C THR A 78 10.44 -9.24 -1.39
N VAL A 79 10.88 -8.66 -0.27
CA VAL A 79 11.21 -7.23 -0.19
C VAL A 79 12.45 -6.89 -1.02
N LEU A 80 13.47 -7.74 -1.03
CA LEU A 80 14.65 -7.57 -1.89
C LEU A 80 14.29 -7.66 -3.39
N SER A 81 13.36 -8.55 -3.75
CA SER A 81 12.82 -8.62 -5.12
C SER A 81 12.07 -7.33 -5.49
N PHE A 82 11.33 -6.75 -4.56
CA PHE A 82 10.68 -5.46 -4.76
C PHE A 82 11.69 -4.32 -4.96
N PHE A 83 12.77 -4.29 -4.17
CA PHE A 83 13.86 -3.30 -4.37
C PHE A 83 14.55 -3.50 -5.73
N SER A 84 14.78 -4.75 -6.14
CA SER A 84 15.33 -5.09 -7.45
C SER A 84 14.47 -4.54 -8.59
N ALA A 85 13.15 -4.75 -8.54
CA ALA A 85 12.21 -4.21 -9.52
C ALA A 85 12.18 -2.68 -9.51
N ALA A 86 12.21 -2.06 -8.32
CA ALA A 86 12.25 -0.60 -8.17
C ALA A 86 13.57 0.03 -8.62
N LEU A 87 14.69 -0.69 -8.57
CA LEU A 87 15.97 -0.26 -9.11
C LEU A 87 16.17 -0.66 -10.58
N ARG A 88 15.19 -1.39 -11.16
CA ARG A 88 15.27 -1.97 -12.51
C ARG A 88 16.55 -2.76 -12.76
N THR A 89 16.95 -3.56 -11.77
CA THR A 89 18.13 -4.40 -11.80
C THR A 89 17.76 -5.87 -11.55
N PRO A 90 18.51 -6.85 -12.08
CA PRO A 90 18.31 -8.24 -11.75
C PRO A 90 18.40 -8.48 -10.23
N LYS A 91 17.56 -9.37 -9.72
CA LYS A 91 17.51 -9.71 -8.29
C LYS A 91 18.85 -10.22 -7.77
N GLU A 92 19.56 -10.98 -8.59
CA GLU A 92 20.88 -11.54 -8.29
C GLU A 92 21.89 -10.45 -7.93
N ASN A 93 21.80 -9.29 -8.60
CA ASN A 93 22.71 -8.16 -8.30
C ASN A 93 22.45 -7.61 -6.90
N ILE A 94 21.20 -7.54 -6.46
CA ILE A 94 20.86 -7.11 -5.10
C ILE A 94 21.32 -8.16 -4.08
N LEU A 95 21.05 -9.45 -4.34
CA LEU A 95 21.46 -10.54 -3.44
C LEU A 95 22.98 -10.61 -3.28
N ASN A 96 23.75 -10.44 -4.36
CA ASN A 96 25.20 -10.47 -4.35
C ASN A 96 25.83 -9.21 -3.69
N SER A 97 25.06 -8.14 -3.57
CA SER A 97 25.48 -6.87 -2.97
C SER A 97 25.17 -6.76 -1.48
N LEU A 98 24.53 -7.77 -0.88
CA LEU A 98 24.18 -7.77 0.54
C LEU A 98 25.43 -7.82 1.42
N CYS A 99 25.48 -6.92 2.38
CA CYS A 99 26.54 -6.85 3.38
C CYS A 99 26.01 -7.37 4.71
N TRP A 100 26.68 -8.37 5.25
CA TRP A 100 26.33 -9.03 6.49
C TRP A 100 27.36 -8.78 7.57
N LYS A 101 26.93 -8.67 8.81
CA LYS A 101 27.80 -8.48 9.98
C LYS A 101 27.44 -9.48 11.07
N ASN A 102 28.47 -10.07 11.67
CA ASN A 102 28.27 -10.87 12.88
C ASN A 102 28.10 -9.94 14.08
N SER A 103 27.05 -10.15 14.84
CA SER A 103 26.76 -9.47 16.10
C SER A 103 26.71 -10.50 17.23
N GLU A 104 26.73 -10.04 18.46
CA GLU A 104 26.57 -10.90 19.65
C GLU A 104 25.25 -11.68 19.62
N ASN A 105 24.22 -11.14 18.96
CA ASN A 105 22.90 -11.74 18.82
C ASN A 105 22.70 -12.51 17.50
N GLY A 106 23.78 -12.80 16.77
CA GLY A 106 23.76 -13.53 15.49
C GLY A 106 24.06 -12.65 14.28
N LEU A 107 23.80 -13.22 13.11
CA LEU A 107 23.99 -12.54 11.82
C LEU A 107 22.96 -11.44 11.63
N ILE A 108 23.41 -10.25 11.24
CA ILE A 108 22.53 -9.11 10.90
C ILE A 108 22.86 -8.59 9.50
N LEU A 109 21.82 -8.11 8.80
CA LEU A 109 21.97 -7.42 7.52
C LEU A 109 22.41 -5.98 7.79
N GLU A 110 23.63 -5.64 7.40
CA GLU A 110 24.15 -4.29 7.52
C GLU A 110 23.57 -3.36 6.45
N GLY A 111 23.33 -3.89 5.27
CA GLY A 111 22.77 -3.18 4.13
C GLY A 111 23.10 -3.85 2.81
N PHE A 112 23.02 -3.09 1.72
CA PHE A 112 23.55 -3.50 0.43
C PHE A 112 24.37 -2.39 -0.24
N SER A 113 25.32 -2.79 -1.10
CA SER A 113 26.14 -1.86 -1.89
C SER A 113 25.78 -2.01 -3.36
N PHE A 114 25.29 -0.93 -3.98
CA PHE A 114 24.86 -0.92 -5.37
C PHE A 114 25.36 0.34 -6.07
N ASN A 115 26.04 0.17 -7.23
CA ASN A 115 26.66 1.27 -7.98
C ASN A 115 27.52 2.19 -7.10
N ASP A 116 28.42 1.60 -6.31
CA ASP A 116 29.31 2.28 -5.37
C ASP A 116 28.60 3.08 -4.25
N VAL A 117 27.29 2.89 -4.10
CA VAL A 117 26.49 3.49 -3.03
C VAL A 117 26.15 2.43 -2.00
N PHE A 118 26.63 2.59 -0.76
CA PHE A 118 26.20 1.75 0.35
C PHE A 118 24.93 2.30 0.99
N LEU A 119 23.90 1.46 1.10
CA LEU A 119 22.67 1.75 1.79
C LEU A 119 22.55 0.84 3.01
N SER A 120 22.62 1.41 4.21
CA SER A 120 22.42 0.63 5.42
C SER A 120 20.97 0.11 5.53
N SER A 121 20.78 -1.01 6.22
CA SER A 121 19.46 -1.59 6.49
C SER A 121 18.53 -0.60 7.18
N PHE A 122 19.09 0.25 8.05
CA PHE A 122 18.34 1.34 8.68
C PHE A 122 17.84 2.38 7.68
N VAL A 123 18.67 2.83 6.73
CA VAL A 123 18.26 3.79 5.68
C VAL A 123 17.20 3.15 4.76
N LEU A 124 17.38 1.89 4.40
CA LEU A 124 16.41 1.15 3.60
C LEU A 124 15.05 1.04 4.30
N SER A 125 15.06 0.75 5.59
CA SER A 125 13.86 0.61 6.41
C SER A 125 13.16 1.93 6.70
N SER A 126 13.93 2.98 7.08
CA SER A 126 13.36 4.24 7.57
C SER A 126 13.09 5.27 6.49
N LYS A 127 13.87 5.27 5.39
CA LYS A 127 13.74 6.27 4.31
C LYS A 127 13.22 5.67 3.01
N ILE A 128 13.80 4.57 2.55
CA ILE A 128 13.48 4.00 1.23
C ILE A 128 12.13 3.30 1.26
N ARG A 129 11.86 2.45 2.25
CA ARG A 129 10.57 1.76 2.40
C ARG A 129 9.37 2.71 2.34
N PRO A 130 9.30 3.83 3.10
CA PRO A 130 8.18 4.76 3.03
C PRO A 130 8.01 5.42 1.66
N ILE A 131 9.10 5.76 1.00
CA ILE A 131 9.08 6.35 -0.33
C ILE A 131 8.52 5.36 -1.35
N LEU A 132 9.03 4.14 -1.38
CA LEU A 132 8.57 3.08 -2.27
C LEU A 132 7.11 2.70 -1.99
N ALA A 133 6.73 2.62 -0.73
CA ALA A 133 5.34 2.38 -0.34
C ALA A 133 4.43 3.47 -0.92
N LYS A 134 4.75 4.74 -0.70
CA LYS A 134 3.98 5.87 -1.22
C LYS A 134 3.94 5.91 -2.75
N GLN A 135 5.07 5.60 -3.40
CA GLN A 135 5.19 5.59 -4.87
C GLN A 135 4.30 4.52 -5.51
N ASN A 136 4.11 3.40 -4.82
CA ASN A 136 3.30 2.27 -5.29
C ASN A 136 1.90 2.19 -4.65
N GLY A 137 1.48 3.19 -3.88
CA GLY A 137 0.16 3.21 -3.26
C GLY A 137 -0.03 2.24 -2.10
N ILE A 138 1.07 1.78 -1.49
CA ILE A 138 1.03 0.96 -0.27
C ILE A 138 0.86 1.89 0.94
N ILE A 139 -0.14 1.60 1.76
CA ILE A 139 -0.36 2.32 3.01
C ILE A 139 0.47 1.63 4.10
N LEU A 140 1.44 2.36 4.65
CA LEU A 140 2.21 1.86 5.78
C LEU A 140 1.41 2.00 7.08
N PRO A 141 1.57 1.07 8.02
CA PRO A 141 0.93 1.16 9.33
C PRO A 141 1.47 2.36 10.11
N ASN A 142 0.63 2.93 10.93
CA ASN A 142 1.07 3.89 11.93
C ASN A 142 1.62 3.12 13.14
N GLU A 143 2.87 3.34 13.48
CA GLU A 143 3.55 2.65 14.59
C GLU A 143 3.17 3.23 15.98
N SER A 144 2.24 4.18 16.06
CA SER A 144 1.77 4.70 17.35
C SER A 144 0.81 3.72 18.04
N ASP A 145 0.88 3.65 19.38
CA ASP A 145 0.10 2.70 20.20
C ASP A 145 -1.43 2.86 20.05
N ASN A 146 -1.89 4.06 19.76
CA ASN A 146 -3.33 4.34 19.56
C ASN A 146 -3.86 3.91 18.18
N ALA A 147 -2.97 3.62 17.21
CA ALA A 147 -3.39 3.23 15.87
C ALA A 147 -4.00 1.83 15.83
N GLU A 148 -3.63 0.94 16.75
CA GLU A 148 -4.14 -0.44 16.81
C GLU A 148 -5.64 -0.49 17.06
N ILE A 149 -6.14 0.36 17.98
CA ILE A 149 -7.56 0.46 18.28
C ILE A 149 -8.34 0.98 17.07
N MET A 150 -7.81 1.98 16.37
CA MET A 150 -8.44 2.58 15.20
C MET A 150 -8.40 1.64 13.98
N GLU A 151 -7.30 0.91 13.77
CA GLU A 151 -7.19 -0.08 12.70
C GLU A 151 -8.11 -1.28 12.92
N SER A 152 -8.20 -1.81 14.17
CA SER A 152 -9.11 -2.90 14.47
C SER A 152 -10.58 -2.52 14.25
N TYR A 153 -10.94 -1.27 14.52
CA TYR A 153 -12.28 -0.75 14.26
C TYR A 153 -12.55 -0.61 12.74
N SER A 154 -11.58 -0.10 11.99
CA SER A 154 -11.68 0.05 10.53
C SER A 154 -11.72 -1.30 9.81
N GLN A 155 -10.97 -2.30 10.29
CA GLN A 155 -11.00 -3.66 9.75
C GLN A 155 -12.34 -4.36 9.99
N LYS A 156 -12.92 -4.21 11.20
CA LYS A 156 -14.27 -4.75 11.48
C LYS A 156 -15.35 -4.15 10.60
N LEU A 157 -15.23 -2.86 10.27
CA LEU A 157 -16.16 -2.19 9.35
C LEU A 157 -15.94 -2.62 7.89
N LYS A 158 -14.71 -2.92 7.49
CA LYS A 158 -14.39 -3.44 6.15
C LYS A 158 -14.84 -4.90 5.99
N SER A 159 -14.58 -5.76 6.97
CA SER A 159 -14.96 -7.17 6.91
C SER A 159 -16.47 -7.39 6.72
N ASN A 160 -17.30 -6.52 7.27
CA ASN A 160 -18.75 -6.56 7.05
C ASN A 160 -19.18 -6.12 5.63
N LYS A 161 -18.32 -5.41 4.90
CA LYS A 161 -18.59 -5.00 3.50
C LYS A 161 -18.00 -5.98 2.48
N ASP A 162 -16.99 -6.74 2.85
CA ASP A 162 -16.24 -7.62 1.94
C ASP A 162 -16.85 -9.02 1.78
N GLN A 163 -17.92 -9.36 2.51
CA GLN A 163 -18.60 -10.68 2.44
C GLN A 163 -19.18 -11.02 1.07
N ASN A 164 -19.23 -10.07 0.12
CA ASN A 164 -19.75 -10.27 -1.24
C ASN A 164 -18.72 -9.91 -2.33
N ARG A 165 -17.42 -9.88 -2.01
CA ARG A 165 -16.43 -9.68 -3.06
C ARG A 165 -16.30 -10.92 -3.92
N LEU A 166 -16.65 -10.77 -5.20
CA LEU A 166 -16.26 -11.73 -6.23
C LEU A 166 -14.73 -11.74 -6.31
N ASP A 167 -14.14 -12.94 -6.37
CA ASP A 167 -12.71 -13.09 -6.69
C ASP A 167 -12.49 -12.61 -8.12
N PHE A 168 -11.90 -11.45 -8.27
CA PHE A 168 -11.54 -10.91 -9.59
C PHE A 168 -10.19 -11.48 -10.02
N ASN A 169 -10.19 -12.08 -11.21
CA ASN A 169 -8.95 -12.38 -11.90
C ASN A 169 -8.31 -11.05 -12.34
N ILE A 170 -7.00 -10.93 -12.18
CA ILE A 170 -6.25 -9.74 -12.59
C ILE A 170 -6.36 -9.50 -14.10
N ASP A 171 -6.39 -10.55 -14.91
CA ASP A 171 -6.51 -10.45 -16.36
C ASP A 171 -7.86 -9.83 -16.77
N ASP A 172 -8.97 -10.25 -16.15
CA ASP A 172 -10.30 -9.66 -16.36
C ASP A 172 -10.34 -8.19 -15.96
N LEU A 173 -9.61 -7.84 -14.89
CA LEU A 173 -9.52 -6.46 -14.43
C LEU A 173 -8.72 -5.60 -15.42
N ILE A 174 -7.57 -6.10 -15.93
CA ILE A 174 -6.77 -5.43 -16.95
C ILE A 174 -7.60 -5.25 -18.22
N ALA A 175 -8.27 -6.30 -18.71
CA ALA A 175 -9.14 -6.24 -19.88
C ALA A 175 -10.25 -5.19 -19.72
N SER A 176 -10.89 -5.14 -18.54
CA SER A 176 -11.94 -4.16 -18.24
C SER A 176 -11.42 -2.73 -18.24
N VAL A 177 -10.26 -2.47 -17.66
CA VAL A 177 -9.62 -1.15 -17.65
C VAL A 177 -9.15 -0.76 -19.04
N ALA A 178 -8.56 -1.70 -19.79
CA ALA A 178 -8.13 -1.52 -21.19
C ALA A 178 -9.29 -1.07 -22.08
N PHE A 179 -10.42 -1.80 -22.00
CA PHE A 179 -11.63 -1.49 -22.74
C PHE A 179 -12.17 -0.08 -22.41
N GLN A 180 -12.29 0.26 -21.13
CA GLN A 180 -12.82 1.55 -20.70
C GLN A 180 -11.87 2.73 -20.96
N SER A 181 -10.57 2.48 -21.01
CA SER A 181 -9.53 3.50 -21.27
C SER A 181 -9.18 3.61 -22.75
N HIS A 182 -9.73 2.74 -23.61
CA HIS A 182 -9.41 2.66 -25.04
C HIS A 182 -7.92 2.45 -25.34
N VAL A 183 -7.25 1.65 -24.52
CA VAL A 183 -5.84 1.27 -24.68
C VAL A 183 -5.72 -0.25 -24.80
N ARG A 184 -4.57 -0.73 -25.28
CA ARG A 184 -4.30 -2.17 -25.36
C ARG A 184 -3.86 -2.71 -23.99
N GLU A 185 -4.26 -3.94 -23.65
CA GLU A 185 -3.80 -4.63 -22.44
C GLU A 185 -2.27 -4.69 -22.34
N SER A 186 -1.59 -4.96 -23.47
CA SER A 186 -0.13 -4.96 -23.53
C SER A 186 0.51 -3.63 -23.15
N GLU A 187 -0.15 -2.51 -23.43
CA GLU A 187 0.29 -1.17 -23.04
C GLU A 187 0.17 -0.99 -21.52
N ILE A 188 -0.95 -1.44 -20.93
CA ILE A 188 -1.15 -1.40 -19.47
C ILE A 188 -0.06 -2.22 -18.78
N ILE A 189 0.16 -3.47 -19.23
CA ILE A 189 1.12 -4.37 -18.60
C ILE A 189 2.55 -3.81 -18.68
N SER A 190 2.92 -3.23 -19.83
CA SER A 190 4.31 -2.85 -20.12
C SER A 190 4.69 -1.45 -19.61
N HIS A 191 3.74 -0.51 -19.57
CA HIS A 191 4.05 0.91 -19.37
C HIS A 191 3.36 1.55 -18.18
N TRP A 192 2.17 1.04 -17.77
CA TRP A 192 1.49 1.65 -16.64
C TRP A 192 2.09 1.23 -15.31
N THR A 193 2.23 2.18 -14.42
CA THR A 193 2.55 1.89 -13.03
C THR A 193 1.34 1.29 -12.33
N ILE A 194 1.57 0.47 -11.32
CA ILE A 194 0.49 -0.11 -10.50
C ILE A 194 -0.41 0.98 -9.91
N ARG A 195 0.20 2.07 -9.43
CA ARG A 195 -0.54 3.20 -8.89
C ARG A 195 -1.43 3.88 -9.93
N GLU A 196 -0.92 4.06 -11.14
CA GLU A 196 -1.68 4.65 -12.25
C GLU A 196 -2.86 3.77 -12.65
N PHE A 197 -2.64 2.47 -12.75
CA PHE A 197 -3.69 1.49 -13.00
C PHE A 197 -4.79 1.54 -11.93
N GLU A 198 -4.42 1.51 -10.64
CA GLU A 198 -5.37 1.60 -9.53
C GLU A 198 -6.15 2.93 -9.54
N ALA A 199 -5.48 4.04 -9.84
CA ALA A 199 -6.13 5.33 -9.94
C ALA A 199 -7.16 5.36 -11.08
N ARG A 200 -6.82 4.79 -12.26
CA ARG A 200 -7.73 4.67 -13.40
C ARG A 200 -8.92 3.76 -13.09
N ARG A 201 -8.65 2.59 -12.52
CA ARG A 201 -9.70 1.66 -12.09
C ARG A 201 -10.70 2.36 -11.15
N ASN A 202 -10.20 3.04 -10.13
CA ASN A 202 -11.04 3.76 -9.18
C ASN A 202 -11.84 4.89 -9.84
N ALA A 203 -11.26 5.60 -10.82
CA ALA A 203 -11.97 6.64 -11.57
C ALA A 203 -13.12 6.04 -12.42
N ILE A 204 -12.87 4.93 -13.10
CA ILE A 204 -13.89 4.19 -13.88
C ILE A 204 -15.03 3.71 -12.97
N GLU A 205 -14.69 3.16 -11.81
CA GLU A 205 -15.70 2.69 -10.85
C GLU A 205 -16.56 3.85 -10.32
N ARG A 206 -15.95 4.99 -9.99
CA ARG A 206 -16.68 6.19 -9.57
C ARG A 206 -17.65 6.69 -10.64
N ASP A 207 -17.19 6.78 -11.89
CA ASP A 207 -18.03 7.22 -13.02
C ASP A 207 -19.22 6.27 -13.22
N LYS A 208 -18.99 4.95 -13.19
CA LYS A 208 -20.04 3.95 -13.30
C LYS A 208 -21.05 4.07 -12.16
N ASN A 209 -20.59 4.16 -10.93
CA ASN A 209 -21.47 4.28 -9.77
C ASN A 209 -22.30 5.57 -9.82
N HIS A 210 -21.67 6.69 -10.19
CA HIS A 210 -22.38 7.95 -10.38
C HIS A 210 -23.52 7.82 -11.40
N LYS A 211 -23.23 7.25 -12.57
CA LYS A 211 -24.22 7.03 -13.63
C LYS A 211 -25.38 6.13 -13.19
N ILE A 212 -25.07 5.03 -12.50
CA ILE A 212 -26.08 4.07 -12.01
C ILE A 212 -27.00 4.75 -11.00
N TYR A 213 -26.45 5.45 -10.00
CA TYR A 213 -27.25 6.09 -8.97
C TYR A 213 -28.03 7.31 -9.51
N ALA A 214 -27.44 8.09 -10.41
CA ALA A 214 -28.14 9.18 -11.06
C ALA A 214 -29.31 8.67 -11.92
N ALA A 215 -29.13 7.59 -12.67
CA ALA A 215 -30.20 6.96 -13.45
C ALA A 215 -31.30 6.40 -12.53
N ALA A 216 -30.94 5.78 -11.41
CA ALA A 216 -31.93 5.26 -10.44
C ALA A 216 -32.75 6.40 -9.80
N GLU A 217 -32.15 7.53 -9.48
CA GLU A 217 -32.85 8.71 -8.98
C GLU A 217 -33.81 9.30 -10.03
N LEU A 218 -33.31 9.46 -11.26
CA LEU A 218 -34.13 10.00 -12.38
C LEU A 218 -35.30 9.09 -12.76
N SER A 219 -35.18 7.78 -12.54
CA SER A 219 -36.29 6.83 -12.81
C SER A 219 -37.48 7.02 -11.87
N GLY A 220 -37.33 7.71 -10.74
CA GLY A 220 -38.33 7.91 -9.71
C GLY A 220 -38.66 6.65 -8.87
N PHE A 221 -38.05 5.49 -9.18
CA PHE A 221 -38.27 4.25 -8.41
C PHE A 221 -37.42 4.20 -7.12
N VAL A 222 -36.30 4.95 -7.06
CA VAL A 222 -35.40 4.96 -5.91
C VAL A 222 -35.29 6.38 -5.39
N LYS A 223 -35.50 6.51 -4.08
CA LYS A 223 -35.22 7.76 -3.35
C LYS A 223 -34.22 7.47 -2.26
N PHE A 224 -33.04 8.05 -2.37
CA PHE A 224 -31.99 7.86 -1.35
C PHE A 224 -32.30 8.72 -0.12
N LYS A 225 -32.35 8.08 1.05
CA LYS A 225 -32.69 8.73 2.32
C LYS A 225 -31.74 9.90 2.67
N ASN A 226 -30.46 9.76 2.32
CA ASN A 226 -29.40 10.73 2.61
C ASN A 226 -28.83 11.39 1.35
N GLY A 227 -29.60 11.42 0.25
CA GLY A 227 -29.14 11.86 -1.06
C GLY A 227 -28.39 10.76 -1.81
N ASN A 228 -27.97 11.07 -3.05
CA ASN A 228 -27.25 10.15 -3.92
C ASN A 228 -25.93 9.69 -3.25
N PRO A 229 -25.69 8.37 -3.05
CA PRO A 229 -24.46 7.87 -2.43
C PRO A 229 -23.19 8.09 -3.28
N ALA A 230 -23.33 8.43 -4.56
CA ALA A 230 -22.24 8.84 -5.43
C ALA A 230 -22.59 10.14 -6.18
N PRO A 231 -22.73 11.28 -5.48
CA PRO A 231 -23.21 12.53 -6.05
C PRO A 231 -22.22 13.17 -7.04
N SER A 232 -20.97 12.75 -7.04
CA SER A 232 -19.95 13.25 -7.96
C SER A 232 -19.05 12.15 -8.47
N TRP A 233 -18.84 12.12 -9.78
CA TRP A 233 -17.88 11.22 -10.42
C TRP A 233 -16.41 11.67 -10.21
N CYS A 234 -16.18 12.93 -9.84
CA CYS A 234 -14.85 13.51 -9.67
C CYS A 234 -14.21 13.13 -8.33
N PHE A 235 -15.02 12.88 -7.30
CA PHE A 235 -14.56 12.67 -5.94
C PHE A 235 -14.93 11.28 -5.44
N ASP A 236 -13.99 10.63 -4.76
CA ASP A 236 -14.26 9.41 -4.04
C ASP A 236 -14.72 9.76 -2.61
N LEU A 237 -16.03 9.79 -2.40
CA LEU A 237 -16.60 10.06 -1.08
C LEU A 237 -16.40 8.88 -0.11
N ARG A 238 -15.98 7.70 -0.62
CA ARG A 238 -15.67 6.54 0.23
C ARG A 238 -14.32 6.70 0.96
N ASP A 239 -13.44 7.55 0.44
CA ASP A 239 -12.18 7.94 1.10
C ASP A 239 -12.40 8.96 2.22
N ASP A 240 -13.63 9.42 2.43
CA ASP A 240 -13.95 10.24 3.57
C ASP A 240 -13.78 9.41 4.85
N ARG A 241 -12.51 9.31 5.25
CA ARG A 241 -12.11 9.48 6.62
C ARG A 241 -12.81 8.52 7.57
N PHE A 242 -12.70 7.25 7.30
CA PHE A 242 -12.94 6.28 8.35
C PHE A 242 -11.98 6.59 9.50
N GLY A 243 -12.47 7.30 10.50
CA GLY A 243 -11.79 7.51 11.77
C GLY A 243 -11.37 8.94 12.10
N THR A 244 -11.52 9.91 11.21
CA THR A 244 -11.38 11.32 11.61
C THR A 244 -12.74 11.95 11.85
N VAL A 245 -13.30 11.70 13.01
CA VAL A 245 -14.35 12.58 13.56
C VAL A 245 -13.65 13.89 13.87
N SER A 246 -14.09 15.00 13.27
CA SER A 246 -13.52 16.31 13.58
C SER A 246 -13.74 16.62 15.08
N ALA A 247 -12.80 17.32 15.70
CA ALA A 247 -12.95 17.70 17.10
C ALA A 247 -14.29 18.43 17.35
N SER A 248 -14.79 19.19 16.36
CA SER A 248 -16.10 19.85 16.39
C SER A 248 -17.28 18.88 16.40
N GLU A 249 -17.20 17.73 15.73
CA GLU A 249 -18.25 16.71 15.75
C GLU A 249 -18.27 15.94 17.08
N ILE A 250 -17.12 15.76 17.72
CA ILE A 250 -17.03 15.16 19.05
C ILE A 250 -17.66 16.12 20.07
N THR A 251 -17.34 17.42 19.99
CA THR A 251 -17.86 18.45 20.91
C THR A 251 -19.38 18.56 20.76
N SER A 252 -19.91 18.60 19.53
CA SER A 252 -21.35 18.70 19.30
C SER A 252 -22.14 17.46 19.79
N LYS A 253 -21.54 16.27 19.74
CA LYS A 253 -22.15 15.04 20.28
C LYS A 253 -22.10 14.98 21.83
N LEU A 254 -21.05 15.55 22.42
CA LEU A 254 -20.94 15.65 23.88
C LEU A 254 -21.93 16.72 24.46
N ASP A 255 -22.05 17.85 23.79
CA ASP A 255 -22.95 18.92 24.19
C ASP A 255 -24.44 18.54 23.99
N GLY A 256 -24.73 17.73 22.96
CA GLY A 256 -26.08 17.22 22.69
C GLY A 256 -26.61 16.22 23.74
N ASN A 257 -25.75 15.55 24.49
CA ASN A 257 -26.13 14.60 25.55
C ASN A 257 -26.34 15.27 26.90
N GLN A 258 -25.90 16.52 27.09
CA GLN A 258 -26.13 17.26 28.35
C GLN A 258 -27.51 17.94 28.40
N ASN A 259 -28.26 18.04 27.32
CA ASN A 259 -29.57 18.65 27.24
C ASN A 259 -30.75 17.65 27.33
N GLN A 260 -30.48 16.37 27.68
CA GLN A 260 -31.54 15.36 27.89
C GLN A 260 -31.57 14.79 29.31
N SER A 261 -31.06 15.49 30.29
CA SER A 261 -31.18 15.11 31.70
C SER A 261 -32.00 16.15 32.49
#